data_2c66f3bf2ba24f178ce009ab4819b1de
#
_entry.id   2c66f3bf2ba24f178ce009ab4819b1de
#
_cell.length_a   1.000
_cell.length_b   1.000
_cell.length_c   1.000
_cell.angle_alpha   90.00
_cell.angle_beta   90.00
_cell.angle_gamma   90.00
#
_symmetry.space_group_name_H-M   'P 1'
#
loop_
_entity.id
_entity.type
_entity.pdbx_description
1 polymer ?
#
loop_
_entity_poly.entity_id
_entity_poly.type
_entity_poly.pdbx_seq_one_letter_code
_entity_poly.pdbx_strand_id
1 'polypeptide(L)'
;MGVIGYPVEHSLSPLMHNAALHHLGLDYVYLPFPIAPDNLQQAIAGFASIGVVGFNVTIPHKQAIIPLLHEISPVAQAIGAVNTVIRVGERWIGTNTDVAGFIAPLQTTYNQNWHEKKAVVIGNGGAARAVVAGCIQLGMAEIHLVGRNIEKLKQLEQSWIDSPLAHELTNKLKTHSWDQLPQLIPQCNLLVNTTPIGMYPNIDESPVTEDQLHKLPSHAIAYDLIYTPKPTRFLQLAQAQGAIALDGLEMLVQQGAAALKLWLQQENVNVEIPIVKMQQVLTLGVQTAS
;
A
#
# COMPACT_ATOMS: atom_id res chain seq x y z
N MET A 1 14.00 5.84 13.62
CA MET A 1 12.90 5.68 12.63
C MET A 1 12.02 4.50 13.01
N GLY A 2 10.84 4.33 12.41
CA GLY A 2 10.02 3.15 12.70
C GLY A 2 8.72 3.03 11.91
N VAL A 3 7.88 2.07 12.27
CA VAL A 3 6.53 1.91 11.76
C VAL A 3 5.54 1.87 12.92
N ILE A 4 4.46 2.65 12.83
CA ILE A 4 3.34 2.63 13.76
C ILE A 4 2.16 1.85 13.15
N GLY A 5 1.49 1.04 13.98
CA GLY A 5 0.31 0.25 13.59
C GLY A 5 -0.22 -0.53 14.77
N TYR A 6 -1.34 -1.28 14.57
CA TYR A 6 -1.89 -2.13 15.60
C TYR A 6 -2.76 -3.26 15.02
N PRO A 7 -2.29 -4.53 15.06
CA PRO A 7 -0.95 -4.97 15.43
C PRO A 7 0.10 -4.58 14.36
N VAL A 8 1.40 -4.57 14.71
CA VAL A 8 2.50 -4.21 13.79
C VAL A 8 3.75 -5.07 13.97
N GLU A 9 3.74 -5.98 14.93
CA GLU A 9 4.89 -6.80 15.32
C GLU A 9 5.38 -7.73 14.21
N HIS A 10 4.48 -8.14 13.32
CA HIS A 10 4.80 -9.02 12.19
C HIS A 10 5.24 -8.27 10.91
N SER A 11 5.42 -6.95 11.00
CA SER A 11 5.87 -6.15 9.87
C SER A 11 7.30 -6.51 9.46
N LEU A 12 7.52 -6.73 8.17
CA LEU A 12 8.85 -6.94 7.60
C LEU A 12 9.60 -5.62 7.35
N SER A 13 8.97 -4.46 7.55
CA SER A 13 9.61 -3.15 7.37
C SER A 13 10.86 -2.97 8.22
N PRO A 14 10.92 -3.38 9.52
CA PRO A 14 12.14 -3.29 10.31
C PRO A 14 13.31 -4.08 9.71
N LEU A 15 13.05 -5.28 9.19
CA LEU A 15 14.08 -6.12 8.58
C LEU A 15 14.73 -5.42 7.37
N MET A 16 13.93 -4.90 6.44
CA MET A 16 14.47 -4.28 5.22
C MET A 16 15.14 -2.93 5.49
N HIS A 17 14.54 -2.08 6.36
CA HIS A 17 15.10 -0.76 6.66
C HIS A 17 16.41 -0.87 7.43
N ASN A 18 16.50 -1.74 8.45
CA ASN A 18 17.74 -1.93 9.19
C ASN A 18 18.85 -2.52 8.32
N ALA A 19 18.51 -3.42 7.37
CA ALA A 19 19.49 -3.92 6.41
C ALA A 19 20.00 -2.82 5.47
N ALA A 20 19.14 -1.91 5.04
CA ALA A 20 19.53 -0.76 4.23
C ALA A 20 20.42 0.22 5.03
N LEU A 21 20.02 0.57 6.24
CA LEU A 21 20.76 1.47 7.12
C LEU A 21 22.16 0.92 7.45
N HIS A 22 22.25 -0.36 7.78
CA HIS A 22 23.53 -1.04 8.00
C HIS A 22 24.42 -1.07 6.75
N HIS A 23 23.84 -1.37 5.56
CA HIS A 23 24.57 -1.35 4.30
C HIS A 23 25.15 0.03 3.97
N LEU A 24 24.44 1.10 4.33
CA LEU A 24 24.85 2.48 4.13
C LEU A 24 25.82 2.98 5.22
N GLY A 25 26.10 2.19 6.26
CA GLY A 25 26.95 2.57 7.39
C GLY A 25 26.36 3.71 8.24
N LEU A 26 25.03 3.84 8.28
CA LEU A 26 24.34 4.91 9.01
C LEU A 26 23.93 4.45 10.40
N ASP A 27 24.17 5.31 11.40
CA ASP A 27 23.85 5.08 12.82
C ASP A 27 22.37 5.44 13.10
N TYR A 28 21.45 4.73 12.44
CA TYR A 28 20.02 4.80 12.67
C TYR A 28 19.45 3.41 12.90
N VAL A 29 18.32 3.36 13.60
CA VAL A 29 17.54 2.13 13.80
C VAL A 29 16.10 2.33 13.38
N TYR A 30 15.49 1.29 12.83
CA TYR A 30 14.08 1.24 12.46
C TYR A 30 13.36 0.22 13.32
N LEU A 31 12.35 0.64 14.08
CA LEU A 31 11.65 -0.18 15.07
C LEU A 31 10.14 -0.29 14.76
N PRO A 32 9.47 -1.41 15.14
CA PRO A 32 8.01 -1.47 15.19
C PRO A 32 7.52 -0.78 16.46
N PHE A 33 6.50 0.07 16.34
CA PHE A 33 5.80 0.73 17.44
C PHE A 33 4.33 0.30 17.44
N PRO A 34 3.94 -0.70 18.25
CA PRO A 34 2.55 -1.12 18.38
C PRO A 34 1.77 -0.07 19.19
N ILE A 35 1.02 0.78 18.49
CA ILE A 35 0.26 1.88 19.09
C ILE A 35 -1.22 1.57 18.94
N ALA A 36 -1.93 1.34 20.06
CA ALA A 36 -3.37 1.21 20.06
C ALA A 36 -4.03 2.53 19.61
N PRO A 37 -5.21 2.49 18.94
CA PRO A 37 -5.87 3.68 18.41
C PRO A 37 -6.03 4.82 19.43
N ASP A 38 -6.40 4.51 20.65
CA ASP A 38 -6.63 5.49 21.71
C ASP A 38 -5.35 6.21 22.17
N ASN A 39 -4.17 5.62 21.90
CA ASN A 39 -2.87 6.17 22.29
C ASN A 39 -2.17 6.94 21.17
N LEU A 40 -2.76 7.03 19.97
CA LEU A 40 -2.09 7.58 18.79
C LEU A 40 -1.62 9.03 19.02
N GLN A 41 -2.50 9.89 19.51
CA GLN A 41 -2.17 11.30 19.76
C GLN A 41 -1.02 11.47 20.74
N GLN A 42 -1.04 10.73 21.85
CA GLN A 42 -0.01 10.79 22.88
C GLN A 42 1.33 10.29 22.35
N ALA A 43 1.34 9.22 21.57
CA ALA A 43 2.53 8.65 20.96
C ALA A 43 3.20 9.64 19.99
N ILE A 44 2.42 10.28 19.10
CA ILE A 44 2.93 11.26 18.14
C ILE A 44 3.52 12.49 18.86
N ALA A 45 2.88 12.97 19.94
CA ALA A 45 3.41 14.07 20.75
C ALA A 45 4.75 13.70 21.41
N GLY A 46 4.93 12.43 21.84
CA GLY A 46 6.16 11.96 22.48
C GLY A 46 7.33 11.70 21.52
N PHE A 47 7.09 11.40 20.26
CA PHE A 47 8.13 10.99 19.31
C PHE A 47 9.22 12.05 19.08
N ALA A 48 8.86 13.34 19.09
CA ALA A 48 9.83 14.43 18.98
C ALA A 48 10.80 14.44 20.15
N SER A 49 10.34 14.15 21.35
CA SER A 49 11.13 14.18 22.59
C SER A 49 12.17 13.06 22.67
N ILE A 50 12.00 11.97 21.94
CA ILE A 50 12.93 10.82 21.93
C ILE A 50 13.76 10.74 20.65
N GLY A 51 13.79 11.81 19.84
CA GLY A 51 14.65 11.89 18.67
C GLY A 51 14.20 11.08 17.47
N VAL A 52 12.90 10.75 17.34
CA VAL A 52 12.36 10.11 16.12
C VAL A 52 12.44 11.11 14.97
N VAL A 53 13.11 10.73 13.87
CA VAL A 53 13.28 11.58 12.67
C VAL A 53 12.18 11.35 11.63
N GLY A 54 11.48 10.22 11.72
CA GLY A 54 10.37 9.90 10.85
C GLY A 54 9.89 8.47 11.05
N PHE A 55 8.68 8.17 10.53
CA PHE A 55 8.09 6.84 10.69
C PHE A 55 7.06 6.55 9.60
N ASN A 56 6.88 5.26 9.29
CA ASN A 56 5.76 4.79 8.49
C ASN A 56 4.50 4.62 9.34
N VAL A 57 3.36 4.69 8.68
CA VAL A 57 2.04 4.53 9.28
C VAL A 57 1.29 3.41 8.54
N THR A 58 0.84 2.40 9.29
CA THR A 58 0.00 1.32 8.73
C THR A 58 -1.35 1.25 9.43
N ILE A 59 -2.12 0.19 9.18
CA ILE A 59 -3.44 -0.04 9.77
C ILE A 59 -3.34 -0.01 11.31
N PRO A 60 -4.29 0.68 11.98
CA PRO A 60 -5.48 1.37 11.46
C PRO A 60 -5.27 2.89 11.28
N HIS A 61 -4.06 3.41 11.36
CA HIS A 61 -3.74 4.81 11.63
C HIS A 61 -3.63 5.72 10.41
N LYS A 62 -3.59 5.19 9.16
CA LYS A 62 -3.30 5.98 7.94
C LYS A 62 -4.21 7.21 7.72
N GLN A 63 -5.45 7.16 8.20
CA GLN A 63 -6.39 8.29 8.15
C GLN A 63 -6.43 9.05 9.49
N ALA A 64 -6.42 8.32 10.60
CA ALA A 64 -6.53 8.89 11.94
C ALA A 64 -5.37 9.82 12.31
N ILE A 65 -4.20 9.64 11.68
CA ILE A 65 -3.03 10.48 11.94
C ILE A 65 -3.12 11.86 11.30
N ILE A 66 -3.90 12.04 10.23
CA ILE A 66 -3.95 13.30 9.45
C ILE A 66 -4.19 14.52 10.33
N PRO A 67 -5.19 14.57 11.24
CA PRO A 67 -5.44 15.74 12.08
C PRO A 67 -4.34 15.99 13.14
N LEU A 68 -3.41 15.06 13.33
CA LEU A 68 -2.29 15.18 14.27
C LEU A 68 -1.01 15.72 13.62
N LEU A 69 -1.03 15.90 12.30
CA LEU A 69 0.10 16.40 11.52
C LEU A 69 -0.03 17.91 11.26
N HIS A 70 1.09 18.58 11.14
CA HIS A 70 1.13 20.02 10.85
C HIS A 70 0.82 20.32 9.37
N GLU A 71 1.15 19.38 8.49
CA GLU A 71 0.99 19.50 7.05
C GLU A 71 0.94 18.12 6.41
N ILE A 72 0.22 17.99 5.30
CA ILE A 72 0.25 16.78 4.46
C ILE A 72 0.56 17.17 3.02
N SER A 73 1.29 16.29 2.32
CA SER A 73 1.64 16.50 0.91
C SER A 73 0.40 16.45 0.01
N PRO A 74 0.44 17.06 -1.19
CA PRO A 74 -0.67 16.99 -2.15
C PRO A 74 -1.12 15.56 -2.46
N VAL A 75 -0.19 14.60 -2.57
CA VAL A 75 -0.53 13.20 -2.81
C VAL A 75 -1.28 12.58 -1.62
N ALA A 76 -0.85 12.85 -0.39
CA ALA A 76 -1.55 12.36 0.80
C ALA A 76 -2.93 13.00 0.97
N GLN A 77 -3.06 14.28 0.62
CA GLN A 77 -4.33 15.00 0.61
C GLN A 77 -5.27 14.40 -0.44
N ALA A 78 -4.78 14.18 -1.66
CA ALA A 78 -5.55 13.60 -2.75
C ALA A 78 -6.11 12.20 -2.40
N ILE A 79 -5.30 11.39 -1.71
CA ILE A 79 -5.67 10.02 -1.32
C ILE A 79 -6.52 10.03 -0.04
N GLY A 80 -6.35 11.01 0.84
CA GLY A 80 -6.93 11.03 2.19
C GLY A 80 -6.32 9.96 3.11
N ALA A 81 -5.03 9.63 2.92
CA ALA A 81 -4.30 8.68 3.75
C ALA A 81 -2.79 9.00 3.76
N VAL A 82 -2.18 8.88 4.94
CA VAL A 82 -0.74 9.05 5.17
C VAL A 82 -0.13 7.69 5.53
N ASN A 83 0.95 7.29 4.86
CA ASN A 83 1.74 6.11 5.23
C ASN A 83 3.18 6.44 5.65
N THR A 84 3.60 7.70 5.49
CA THR A 84 4.97 8.14 5.80
C THR A 84 4.93 9.52 6.43
N VAL A 85 5.58 9.67 7.57
CA VAL A 85 5.70 10.93 8.31
C VAL A 85 7.16 11.32 8.44
N ILE A 86 7.45 12.59 8.22
CA ILE A 86 8.78 13.16 8.19
C ILE A 86 8.84 14.27 9.25
N ARG A 87 9.92 14.35 10.02
CA ARG A 87 10.17 15.46 10.94
C ARG A 87 10.92 16.57 10.22
N VAL A 88 10.38 17.79 10.26
CA VAL A 88 11.01 19.00 9.72
C VAL A 88 11.05 20.04 10.85
N GLY A 89 12.18 20.17 11.52
CA GLY A 89 12.30 20.95 12.77
C GLY A 89 11.38 20.35 13.85
N GLU A 90 10.47 21.17 14.36
CA GLU A 90 9.45 20.75 15.35
C GLU A 90 8.15 20.24 14.72
N ARG A 91 8.07 20.17 13.39
CA ARG A 91 6.82 19.84 12.66
C ARG A 91 6.85 18.42 12.13
N TRP A 92 5.68 17.76 12.17
CA TRP A 92 5.42 16.50 11.51
C TRP A 92 4.69 16.75 10.17
N ILE A 93 5.28 16.27 9.09
CA ILE A 93 4.74 16.38 7.73
C ILE A 93 4.40 14.99 7.20
N GLY A 94 3.15 14.80 6.76
CA GLY A 94 2.67 13.53 6.25
C GLY A 94 2.72 13.44 4.74
N THR A 95 3.07 12.26 4.21
CA THR A 95 3.00 11.96 2.79
C THR A 95 2.52 10.52 2.56
N ASN A 96 2.40 10.12 1.28
CA ASN A 96 2.04 8.76 0.93
C ASN A 96 2.98 8.20 -0.14
N THR A 97 3.74 7.16 0.23
CA THR A 97 4.65 6.44 -0.65
C THR A 97 4.05 5.14 -1.22
N ASP A 98 2.84 4.73 -0.77
CA ASP A 98 2.17 3.52 -1.27
C ASP A 98 1.85 3.62 -2.76
N VAL A 99 1.49 4.81 -3.25
CA VAL A 99 1.19 5.03 -4.68
C VAL A 99 2.40 4.68 -5.55
N ALA A 100 3.56 5.24 -5.22
CA ALA A 100 4.79 4.97 -5.94
C ALA A 100 5.18 3.48 -5.82
N GLY A 101 5.02 2.90 -4.62
CA GLY A 101 5.27 1.48 -4.40
C GLY A 101 4.38 0.56 -5.23
N PHE A 102 3.09 0.89 -5.33
CA PHE A 102 2.13 0.13 -6.15
C PHE A 102 2.43 0.21 -7.65
N ILE A 103 2.78 1.39 -8.14
CA ILE A 103 3.03 1.62 -9.56
C ILE A 103 4.35 0.98 -10.03
N ALA A 104 5.39 1.00 -9.21
CA ALA A 104 6.73 0.60 -9.59
C ALA A 104 6.80 -0.80 -10.25
N PRO A 105 6.29 -1.89 -9.67
CA PRO A 105 6.34 -3.20 -10.32
C PRO A 105 5.50 -3.28 -11.60
N LEU A 106 4.43 -2.52 -11.69
CA LEU A 106 3.58 -2.47 -12.90
C LEU A 106 4.29 -1.77 -14.07
N GLN A 107 5.10 -0.75 -13.80
CA GLN A 107 5.87 -0.04 -14.83
C GLN A 107 7.16 -0.79 -15.22
N THR A 108 7.87 -1.37 -14.27
CA THR A 108 9.15 -2.04 -14.53
C THR A 108 9.00 -3.41 -15.15
N THR A 109 8.02 -4.19 -14.71
CA THR A 109 7.83 -5.58 -15.13
C THR A 109 6.83 -5.70 -16.29
N TYR A 110 5.82 -4.84 -16.31
CA TYR A 110 4.72 -4.89 -17.27
C TYR A 110 4.59 -3.58 -18.03
N ASN A 111 5.60 -3.27 -18.85
CA ASN A 111 5.63 -2.06 -19.69
C ASN A 111 4.56 -2.13 -20.79
N GLN A 112 3.30 -1.90 -20.42
CA GLN A 112 2.15 -1.91 -21.32
C GLN A 112 1.42 -0.56 -21.32
N ASN A 113 0.60 -0.34 -22.34
CA ASN A 113 -0.29 0.81 -22.38
C ASN A 113 -1.47 0.60 -21.41
N TRP A 114 -1.55 1.41 -20.36
CA TRP A 114 -2.60 1.35 -19.34
C TRP A 114 -3.86 2.17 -19.70
N HIS A 115 -3.79 3.06 -20.70
CA HIS A 115 -4.88 4.01 -21.01
C HIS A 115 -6.21 3.36 -21.43
N GLU A 116 -6.19 2.13 -21.93
CA GLU A 116 -7.39 1.39 -22.31
C GLU A 116 -7.75 0.29 -21.31
N LYS A 117 -7.01 0.18 -20.21
CA LYS A 117 -7.14 -0.92 -19.25
C LYS A 117 -8.12 -0.58 -18.14
N LYS A 118 -8.76 -1.64 -17.61
CA LYS A 118 -9.70 -1.58 -16.49
C LYS A 118 -9.11 -2.27 -15.26
N ALA A 119 -9.20 -1.60 -14.12
CA ALA A 119 -8.84 -2.17 -12.82
C ALA A 119 -10.09 -2.55 -12.04
N VAL A 120 -10.02 -3.68 -11.33
CA VAL A 120 -10.94 -4.05 -10.26
C VAL A 120 -10.15 -4.07 -8.96
N VAL A 121 -10.50 -3.20 -8.02
CA VAL A 121 -9.82 -3.04 -6.72
C VAL A 121 -10.74 -3.56 -5.63
N ILE A 122 -10.32 -4.60 -4.94
CA ILE A 122 -11.08 -5.27 -3.87
C ILE A 122 -10.65 -4.70 -2.52
N GLY A 123 -11.56 -4.03 -1.81
CA GLY A 123 -11.32 -3.38 -0.53
C GLY A 123 -11.55 -1.87 -0.59
N ASN A 124 -11.76 -1.23 0.56
CA ASN A 124 -12.07 0.20 0.69
C ASN A 124 -11.31 0.88 1.84
N GLY A 125 -10.13 0.35 2.18
CA GLY A 125 -9.22 0.90 3.19
C GLY A 125 -8.19 1.88 2.62
N GLY A 126 -7.21 2.27 3.45
CA GLY A 126 -6.14 3.18 3.04
C GLY A 126 -5.27 2.65 1.89
N ALA A 127 -5.05 1.33 1.80
CA ALA A 127 -4.33 0.72 0.68
C ALA A 127 -5.14 0.83 -0.63
N ALA A 128 -6.46 0.59 -0.59
CA ALA A 128 -7.32 0.75 -1.76
C ALA A 128 -7.28 2.18 -2.31
N ARG A 129 -7.23 3.18 -1.44
CA ARG A 129 -7.11 4.60 -1.83
C ARG A 129 -5.82 4.85 -2.62
N ALA A 130 -4.70 4.33 -2.14
CA ALA A 130 -3.41 4.46 -2.83
C ALA A 130 -3.41 3.72 -4.18
N VAL A 131 -4.02 2.54 -4.26
CA VAL A 131 -4.17 1.77 -5.50
C VAL A 131 -5.02 2.53 -6.52
N VAL A 132 -6.16 3.09 -6.11
CA VAL A 132 -7.01 3.92 -7.00
C VAL A 132 -6.23 5.11 -7.53
N ALA A 133 -5.52 5.84 -6.67
CA ALA A 133 -4.66 6.96 -7.10
C ALA A 133 -3.55 6.49 -8.06
N GLY A 134 -2.95 5.34 -7.81
CA GLY A 134 -1.96 4.72 -8.71
C GLY A 134 -2.55 4.35 -10.07
N CYS A 135 -3.76 3.80 -10.11
CA CYS A 135 -4.47 3.51 -11.37
C CYS A 135 -4.77 4.79 -12.18
N ILE A 136 -5.15 5.88 -11.50
CA ILE A 136 -5.30 7.20 -12.14
C ILE A 136 -3.97 7.67 -12.72
N GLN A 137 -2.88 7.59 -11.95
CA GLN A 137 -1.55 8.01 -12.40
C GLN A 137 -1.01 7.16 -13.56
N LEU A 138 -1.35 5.88 -13.63
CA LEU A 138 -1.08 5.00 -14.78
C LEU A 138 -1.94 5.37 -16.01
N GLY A 139 -2.95 6.21 -15.85
CA GLY A 139 -3.85 6.63 -16.92
C GLY A 139 -4.95 5.61 -17.26
N MET A 140 -5.27 4.66 -16.37
CA MET A 140 -6.28 3.61 -16.63
C MET A 140 -7.62 4.22 -17.03
N ALA A 141 -8.35 3.50 -17.91
CA ALA A 141 -9.63 3.95 -18.46
C ALA A 141 -10.76 3.90 -17.44
N GLU A 142 -10.87 2.79 -16.71
CA GLU A 142 -11.91 2.55 -15.71
C GLU A 142 -11.31 1.90 -14.46
N ILE A 143 -11.82 2.29 -13.30
CA ILE A 143 -11.44 1.76 -11.99
C ILE A 143 -12.71 1.37 -11.25
N HIS A 144 -12.87 0.08 -10.97
CA HIS A 144 -14.00 -0.47 -10.25
C HIS A 144 -13.58 -0.80 -8.82
N LEU A 145 -14.00 -0.01 -7.86
CA LEU A 145 -13.72 -0.22 -6.45
C LEU A 145 -14.85 -1.05 -5.82
N VAL A 146 -14.49 -2.20 -5.25
CA VAL A 146 -15.46 -3.15 -4.69
C VAL A 146 -15.28 -3.28 -3.18
N GLY A 147 -16.36 -3.15 -2.43
CA GLY A 147 -16.33 -3.25 -0.96
C GLY A 147 -17.56 -3.91 -0.37
N ARG A 148 -17.39 -4.55 0.80
CA ARG A 148 -18.50 -5.19 1.54
C ARG A 148 -19.41 -4.18 2.23
N ASN A 149 -18.87 -3.03 2.63
CA ASN A 149 -19.60 -2.01 3.35
C ASN A 149 -19.90 -0.82 2.44
N ILE A 150 -21.15 -0.71 2.00
CA ILE A 150 -21.64 0.32 1.07
C ILE A 150 -21.52 1.73 1.67
N GLU A 151 -21.75 1.88 2.97
CA GLU A 151 -21.63 3.20 3.62
C GLU A 151 -20.16 3.69 3.61
N LYS A 152 -19.20 2.79 3.85
CA LYS A 152 -17.78 3.14 3.74
C LYS A 152 -17.38 3.45 2.29
N LEU A 153 -17.96 2.80 1.29
CA LEU A 153 -17.74 3.13 -0.12
C LEU A 153 -18.25 4.53 -0.44
N LYS A 154 -19.47 4.89 -0.01
CA LYS A 154 -20.03 6.23 -0.19
C LYS A 154 -19.19 7.30 0.51
N GLN A 155 -18.76 7.04 1.75
CA GLN A 155 -17.86 7.94 2.47
C GLN A 155 -16.54 8.15 1.74
N LEU A 156 -16.01 7.10 1.14
CA LEU A 156 -14.79 7.17 0.36
C LEU A 156 -14.99 8.00 -0.91
N GLU A 157 -16.06 7.78 -1.68
CA GLU A 157 -16.43 8.62 -2.84
C GLU A 157 -16.59 10.09 -2.43
N GLN A 158 -17.35 10.35 -1.38
CA GLN A 158 -17.56 11.72 -0.87
C GLN A 158 -16.23 12.40 -0.49
N SER A 159 -15.30 11.66 0.12
CA SER A 159 -14.00 12.20 0.51
C SER A 159 -13.11 12.64 -0.66
N TRP A 160 -13.44 12.22 -1.88
CA TRP A 160 -12.71 12.58 -3.08
C TRP A 160 -13.31 13.72 -3.89
N ILE A 161 -14.56 14.14 -3.58
CA ILE A 161 -15.24 15.23 -4.32
C ILE A 161 -14.42 16.52 -4.27
N ASP A 162 -13.82 16.82 -3.10
CA ASP A 162 -13.01 18.02 -2.90
C ASP A 162 -11.50 17.76 -2.99
N SER A 163 -11.12 16.57 -3.47
CA SER A 163 -9.69 16.21 -3.59
C SER A 163 -9.08 16.74 -4.90
N PRO A 164 -7.76 16.90 -4.96
CA PRO A 164 -7.06 17.22 -6.21
C PRO A 164 -7.31 16.21 -7.36
N LEU A 165 -7.75 14.99 -7.04
CA LEU A 165 -8.08 13.94 -8.01
C LEU A 165 -9.56 13.94 -8.45
N ALA A 166 -10.39 14.83 -7.94
CA ALA A 166 -11.84 14.82 -8.18
C ALA A 166 -12.20 14.76 -9.67
N HIS A 167 -11.56 15.58 -10.48
CA HIS A 167 -11.82 15.67 -11.92
C HIS A 167 -11.53 14.33 -12.65
N GLU A 168 -10.40 13.70 -12.34
CA GLU A 168 -10.02 12.42 -12.98
C GLU A 168 -10.88 11.26 -12.46
N LEU A 169 -11.21 11.27 -11.18
CA LEU A 169 -12.03 10.23 -10.55
C LEU A 169 -13.47 10.23 -11.02
N THR A 170 -14.08 11.40 -11.22
CA THR A 170 -15.51 11.53 -11.60
C THR A 170 -15.88 10.69 -12.82
N ASN A 171 -14.98 10.56 -13.79
CA ASN A 171 -15.26 9.83 -15.03
C ASN A 171 -14.72 8.40 -15.05
N LYS A 172 -13.82 8.05 -14.14
CA LYS A 172 -13.07 6.79 -14.18
C LYS A 172 -13.39 5.85 -13.03
N LEU A 173 -13.72 6.37 -11.84
CA LEU A 173 -14.01 5.57 -10.67
C LEU A 173 -15.50 5.21 -10.60
N LYS A 174 -15.77 3.93 -10.37
CA LYS A 174 -17.11 3.39 -10.10
C LYS A 174 -17.02 2.51 -8.85
N THR A 175 -17.91 2.73 -7.89
CA THR A 175 -17.98 1.91 -6.68
C THR A 175 -19.06 0.84 -6.81
N HIS A 176 -18.79 -0.32 -6.23
CA HIS A 176 -19.64 -1.49 -6.36
C HIS A 176 -19.75 -2.25 -5.05
N SER A 177 -20.92 -2.81 -4.78
CA SER A 177 -21.08 -3.80 -3.72
C SER A 177 -20.38 -5.12 -4.06
N TRP A 178 -20.10 -5.92 -3.05
CA TRP A 178 -19.32 -7.16 -3.20
C TRP A 178 -19.97 -8.19 -4.12
N ASP A 179 -21.29 -8.25 -4.16
CA ASP A 179 -22.08 -9.14 -5.02
C ASP A 179 -21.94 -8.84 -6.51
N GLN A 180 -21.47 -7.65 -6.88
CA GLN A 180 -21.22 -7.26 -8.27
C GLN A 180 -19.84 -7.72 -8.79
N LEU A 181 -18.95 -8.18 -7.91
CA LEU A 181 -17.59 -8.59 -8.26
C LEU A 181 -17.54 -9.65 -9.39
N PRO A 182 -18.38 -10.70 -9.42
CA PRO A 182 -18.37 -11.70 -10.50
C PRO A 182 -18.65 -11.15 -11.89
N GLN A 183 -19.32 -9.99 -11.97
CA GLN A 183 -19.65 -9.32 -13.25
C GLN A 183 -18.50 -8.44 -13.75
N LEU A 184 -17.62 -8.00 -12.85
CA LEU A 184 -16.49 -7.11 -13.13
C LEU A 184 -15.23 -7.89 -13.56
N ILE A 185 -15.01 -9.07 -12.97
CA ILE A 185 -13.81 -9.90 -13.20
C ILE A 185 -13.59 -10.23 -14.69
N PRO A 186 -14.62 -10.58 -15.50
CA PRO A 186 -14.39 -10.94 -16.91
C PRO A 186 -13.85 -9.82 -17.80
N GLN A 187 -13.94 -8.58 -17.33
CA GLN A 187 -13.55 -7.39 -18.11
C GLN A 187 -12.30 -6.71 -17.56
N CYS A 188 -11.73 -7.19 -16.44
CA CYS A 188 -10.59 -6.53 -15.84
C CYS A 188 -9.26 -6.94 -16.50
N ASN A 189 -8.33 -5.99 -16.54
CA ASN A 189 -6.96 -6.21 -16.95
C ASN A 189 -6.03 -6.28 -15.71
N LEU A 190 -6.47 -5.67 -14.60
CA LEU A 190 -5.77 -5.65 -13.33
C LEU A 190 -6.77 -5.90 -12.21
N LEU A 191 -6.64 -7.03 -11.50
CA LEU A 191 -7.43 -7.40 -10.33
C LEU A 191 -6.56 -7.27 -9.08
N VAL A 192 -6.89 -6.35 -8.18
CA VAL A 192 -6.06 -6.03 -7.01
C VAL A 192 -6.76 -6.40 -5.71
N ASN A 193 -6.14 -7.26 -4.90
CA ASN A 193 -6.55 -7.47 -3.51
C ASN A 193 -5.88 -6.46 -2.60
N THR A 194 -6.67 -5.58 -1.98
CA THR A 194 -6.22 -4.62 -0.97
C THR A 194 -6.77 -4.93 0.43
N THR A 195 -7.41 -6.10 0.58
CA THR A 195 -7.98 -6.58 1.85
C THR A 195 -6.97 -7.42 2.61
N PRO A 196 -7.16 -7.66 3.92
CA PRO A 196 -6.36 -8.61 4.68
C PRO A 196 -6.76 -10.07 4.46
N ILE A 197 -7.71 -10.38 3.55
CA ILE A 197 -8.17 -11.76 3.29
C ILE A 197 -7.05 -12.52 2.57
N GLY A 198 -6.60 -13.61 3.16
CA GLY A 198 -5.45 -14.40 2.69
C GLY A 198 -4.15 -14.09 3.45
N MET A 199 -4.18 -13.18 4.44
CA MET A 199 -3.10 -12.91 5.38
C MET A 199 -3.31 -13.70 6.68
N TYR A 200 -2.24 -13.94 7.44
CA TYR A 200 -2.34 -14.55 8.77
C TYR A 200 -3.38 -13.81 9.65
N PRO A 201 -4.23 -14.54 10.42
CA PRO A 201 -4.22 -16.00 10.59
C PRO A 201 -4.96 -16.78 9.47
N ASN A 202 -5.70 -16.15 8.60
CA ASN A 202 -6.59 -16.78 7.62
C ASN A 202 -5.92 -16.96 6.25
N ILE A 203 -4.77 -17.62 6.24
CA ILE A 203 -3.91 -17.76 5.04
C ILE A 203 -4.53 -18.57 3.90
N ASP A 204 -5.50 -19.44 4.22
CA ASP A 204 -6.20 -20.29 3.24
C ASP A 204 -7.40 -19.59 2.58
N GLU A 205 -7.71 -18.37 3.02
CA GLU A 205 -8.82 -17.60 2.46
C GLU A 205 -8.40 -16.83 1.19
N SER A 206 -9.40 -16.53 0.37
CA SER A 206 -9.26 -15.66 -0.82
C SER A 206 -10.42 -14.68 -0.87
N PRO A 207 -10.22 -13.43 -1.31
CA PRO A 207 -11.30 -12.46 -1.49
C PRO A 207 -12.25 -12.83 -2.63
N VAL A 208 -11.86 -13.76 -3.49
CA VAL A 208 -12.65 -14.28 -4.62
C VAL A 208 -12.61 -15.79 -4.63
N THR A 209 -13.72 -16.41 -5.06
CA THR A 209 -13.80 -17.85 -5.20
C THR A 209 -13.18 -18.34 -6.51
N GLU A 210 -12.89 -19.64 -6.58
CA GLU A 210 -12.38 -20.27 -7.79
C GLU A 210 -13.34 -20.08 -8.97
N ASP A 211 -14.64 -20.30 -8.76
CA ASP A 211 -15.69 -20.11 -9.78
C ASP A 211 -15.73 -18.68 -10.33
N GLN A 212 -15.49 -17.69 -9.48
CA GLN A 212 -15.42 -16.31 -9.92
C GLN A 212 -14.20 -16.06 -10.80
N LEU A 213 -13.04 -16.65 -10.46
CA LEU A 213 -11.81 -16.50 -11.20
C LEU A 213 -11.76 -17.29 -12.51
N HIS A 214 -12.59 -18.30 -12.71
CA HIS A 214 -12.70 -18.98 -14.02
C HIS A 214 -12.98 -18.02 -15.19
N LYS A 215 -13.52 -16.84 -14.92
CA LYS A 215 -13.81 -15.82 -15.93
C LYS A 215 -12.72 -14.74 -16.03
N LEU A 216 -11.67 -14.87 -15.25
CA LEU A 216 -10.54 -13.90 -15.28
C LEU A 216 -9.78 -14.08 -16.60
N PRO A 217 -9.54 -13.01 -17.38
CA PRO A 217 -8.77 -13.11 -18.60
C PRO A 217 -7.34 -13.63 -18.34
N SER A 218 -6.86 -14.56 -19.14
CA SER A 218 -5.52 -15.18 -18.98
C SER A 218 -4.35 -14.17 -19.06
N HIS A 219 -4.58 -13.00 -19.65
CA HIS A 219 -3.59 -11.93 -19.73
C HIS A 219 -3.78 -10.86 -18.64
N ALA A 220 -4.75 -11.03 -17.74
CA ALA A 220 -4.95 -10.12 -16.62
C ALA A 220 -3.84 -10.29 -15.58
N ILE A 221 -3.52 -9.19 -14.91
CA ILE A 221 -2.62 -9.22 -13.75
C ILE A 221 -3.49 -9.33 -12.49
N ALA A 222 -3.27 -10.39 -11.71
CA ALA A 222 -3.78 -10.51 -10.35
C ALA A 222 -2.71 -10.00 -9.39
N TYR A 223 -2.96 -8.89 -8.74
CA TYR A 223 -2.04 -8.25 -7.81
C TYR A 223 -2.56 -8.35 -6.38
N ASP A 224 -1.86 -9.07 -5.54
CA ASP A 224 -2.15 -9.13 -4.11
C ASP A 224 -1.17 -8.21 -3.36
N LEU A 225 -1.69 -7.28 -2.55
CA LEU A 225 -0.82 -6.44 -1.73
C LEU A 225 -0.26 -7.19 -0.51
N ILE A 226 -0.75 -8.40 -0.25
CA ILE A 226 -0.19 -9.31 0.75
C ILE A 226 1.13 -9.89 0.22
N TYR A 227 2.15 -9.91 1.07
CA TYR A 227 3.47 -10.43 0.77
C TYR A 227 3.82 -11.72 1.56
N THR A 228 2.97 -12.10 2.52
CA THR A 228 3.07 -13.35 3.30
C THR A 228 1.67 -13.85 3.64
N PRO A 229 1.30 -15.12 3.27
CA PRO A 229 2.12 -16.15 2.63
C PRO A 229 2.45 -15.84 1.17
N LYS A 230 3.39 -16.62 0.58
CA LYS A 230 3.82 -16.46 -0.81
C LYS A 230 3.86 -17.82 -1.52
N PRO A 231 3.00 -18.05 -2.54
CA PRO A 231 1.87 -17.20 -2.95
C PRO A 231 0.67 -17.29 -2.00
N THR A 232 -0.18 -16.26 -1.99
CA THR A 232 -1.48 -16.29 -1.31
C THR A 232 -2.46 -17.21 -2.06
N ARG A 233 -3.54 -17.64 -1.39
CA ARG A 233 -4.60 -18.45 -2.03
C ARG A 233 -5.20 -17.73 -3.23
N PHE A 234 -5.41 -16.42 -3.16
CA PHE A 234 -5.88 -15.61 -4.27
C PHE A 234 -4.96 -15.71 -5.49
N LEU A 235 -3.66 -15.56 -5.31
CA LEU A 235 -2.68 -15.66 -6.40
C LEU A 235 -2.59 -17.07 -6.97
N GLN A 236 -2.65 -18.12 -6.14
CA GLN A 236 -2.69 -19.51 -6.60
C GLN A 236 -3.88 -19.77 -7.53
N LEU A 237 -5.06 -19.32 -7.11
CA LEU A 237 -6.28 -19.47 -7.90
C LEU A 237 -6.22 -18.67 -9.21
N ALA A 238 -5.68 -17.46 -9.20
CA ALA A 238 -5.51 -16.63 -10.39
C ALA A 238 -4.51 -17.25 -11.39
N GLN A 239 -3.37 -17.77 -10.90
CA GLN A 239 -2.39 -18.46 -11.72
C GLN A 239 -2.97 -19.72 -12.39
N ALA A 240 -3.81 -20.47 -11.68
CA ALA A 240 -4.49 -21.64 -12.24
C ALA A 240 -5.41 -21.28 -13.44
N GLN A 241 -5.86 -20.03 -13.54
CA GLN A 241 -6.62 -19.50 -14.68
C GLN A 241 -5.72 -18.88 -15.77
N GLY A 242 -4.40 -18.96 -15.62
CA GLY A 242 -3.43 -18.39 -16.56
C GLY A 242 -3.19 -16.89 -16.41
N ALA A 243 -3.69 -16.27 -15.35
CA ALA A 243 -3.40 -14.88 -15.05
C ALA A 243 -1.97 -14.69 -14.54
N ILE A 244 -1.43 -13.50 -14.73
CA ILE A 244 -0.11 -13.11 -14.23
C ILE A 244 -0.25 -12.75 -12.75
N ALA A 245 0.43 -13.48 -11.87
CA ALA A 245 0.40 -13.21 -10.43
C ALA A 245 1.52 -12.26 -10.00
N LEU A 246 1.16 -11.22 -9.25
CA LEU A 246 2.07 -10.26 -8.66
C LEU A 246 1.77 -10.15 -7.16
N ASP A 247 2.77 -10.38 -6.32
CA ASP A 247 2.65 -10.24 -4.86
C ASP A 247 3.05 -8.84 -4.36
N GLY A 248 2.78 -8.57 -3.08
CA GLY A 248 3.02 -7.27 -2.45
C GLY A 248 4.48 -6.99 -2.07
N LEU A 249 5.42 -7.91 -2.31
CA LEU A 249 6.79 -7.75 -1.81
C LEU A 249 7.51 -6.58 -2.46
N GLU A 250 7.40 -6.45 -3.78
CA GLU A 250 8.03 -5.34 -4.52
C GLU A 250 7.42 -3.99 -4.09
N MET A 251 6.09 -3.92 -3.92
CA MET A 251 5.43 -2.73 -3.40
C MET A 251 5.96 -2.36 -2.01
N LEU A 252 6.15 -3.34 -1.13
CA LEU A 252 6.70 -3.12 0.22
C LEU A 252 8.10 -2.51 0.15
N VAL A 253 8.95 -3.03 -0.74
CA VAL A 253 10.32 -2.51 -0.93
C VAL A 253 10.30 -1.09 -1.47
N GLN A 254 9.58 -0.85 -2.55
CA GLN A 254 9.61 0.43 -3.26
C GLN A 254 9.03 1.58 -2.41
N GLN A 255 7.90 1.34 -1.71
CA GLN A 255 7.35 2.34 -0.79
C GLN A 255 8.28 2.62 0.39
N GLY A 256 8.95 1.57 0.91
CA GLY A 256 9.90 1.71 2.00
C GLY A 256 11.17 2.43 1.58
N ALA A 257 11.71 2.13 0.40
CA ALA A 257 12.86 2.84 -0.17
C ALA A 257 12.54 4.33 -0.40
N ALA A 258 11.34 4.65 -0.89
CA ALA A 258 10.89 6.03 -1.04
C ALA A 258 10.79 6.75 0.32
N ALA A 259 10.26 6.10 1.35
CA ALA A 259 10.19 6.65 2.71
C ALA A 259 11.60 6.89 3.28
N LEU A 260 12.49 5.90 3.18
CA LEU A 260 13.87 6.02 3.67
C LEU A 260 14.61 7.18 2.99
N LYS A 261 14.44 7.32 1.68
CA LYS A 261 15.03 8.44 0.92
C LYS A 261 14.59 9.80 1.46
N LEU A 262 13.29 9.96 1.75
CA LEU A 262 12.74 11.21 2.31
C LEU A 262 13.34 11.54 3.68
N TRP A 263 13.44 10.56 4.58
CA TRP A 263 14.04 10.79 5.91
C TRP A 263 15.52 11.14 5.82
N LEU A 264 16.29 10.42 5.00
CA LEU A 264 17.73 10.69 4.84
C LEU A 264 18.01 12.05 4.18
N GLN A 265 17.21 12.44 3.20
CA GLN A 265 17.30 13.78 2.60
C GLN A 265 17.04 14.89 3.61
N GLN A 266 16.07 14.69 4.52
CA GLN A 266 15.79 15.66 5.58
C GLN A 266 16.95 15.80 6.58
N GLU A 267 17.71 14.73 6.80
CA GLU A 267 18.93 14.71 7.62
C GLU A 267 20.20 15.15 6.84
N ASN A 268 20.04 15.69 5.62
CA ASN A 268 21.12 16.06 4.71
C ASN A 268 22.04 14.89 4.29
N VAL A 269 21.55 13.66 4.38
CA VAL A 269 22.23 12.46 3.90
C VAL A 269 21.76 12.14 2.48
N ASN A 270 22.61 12.43 1.51
CA ASN A 270 22.29 12.21 0.09
C ASN A 270 23.00 10.94 -0.41
N VAL A 271 22.28 9.83 -0.38
CA VAL A 271 22.78 8.50 -0.77
C VAL A 271 21.77 7.80 -1.68
N GLU A 272 22.25 6.86 -2.48
CA GLU A 272 21.38 5.96 -3.24
C GLU A 272 20.85 4.87 -2.30
N ILE A 273 19.54 4.68 -2.33
CA ILE A 273 18.88 3.67 -1.46
C ILE A 273 19.18 2.26 -2.03
N PRO A 274 19.68 1.33 -1.22
CA PRO A 274 20.08 -0.01 -1.66
C PRO A 274 18.87 -0.95 -1.84
N ILE A 275 18.02 -0.67 -2.82
CA ILE A 275 16.77 -1.41 -3.10
C ILE A 275 17.01 -2.90 -3.24
N VAL A 276 18.05 -3.30 -3.99
CA VAL A 276 18.42 -4.71 -4.17
C VAL A 276 18.70 -5.40 -2.83
N LYS A 277 19.39 -4.72 -1.90
CA LYS A 277 19.65 -5.26 -0.57
C LYS A 277 18.37 -5.40 0.25
N MET A 278 17.46 -4.44 0.16
CA MET A 278 16.13 -4.50 0.80
C MET A 278 15.32 -5.70 0.29
N GLN A 279 15.30 -5.94 -1.02
CA GLN A 279 14.64 -7.10 -1.64
C GLN A 279 15.23 -8.43 -1.18
N GLN A 280 16.57 -8.54 -1.19
CA GLN A 280 17.28 -9.78 -0.82
C GLN A 280 16.95 -10.23 0.61
N VAL A 281 16.98 -9.32 1.58
CA VAL A 281 16.71 -9.68 2.99
C VAL A 281 15.26 -10.08 3.21
N LEU A 282 14.31 -9.48 2.49
CA LEU A 282 12.91 -9.87 2.55
C LEU A 282 12.66 -11.24 1.92
N THR A 283 13.29 -11.52 0.79
CA THR A 283 13.16 -12.84 0.14
C THR A 283 13.67 -13.96 1.05
N LEU A 284 14.78 -13.75 1.74
CA LEU A 284 15.31 -14.69 2.73
C LEU A 284 14.44 -14.78 3.98
N GLY A 285 13.96 -13.64 4.49
CA GLY A 285 13.11 -13.58 5.69
C GLY A 285 11.75 -14.26 5.51
N VAL A 286 11.14 -14.17 4.34
CA VAL A 286 9.88 -14.87 4.03
C VAL A 286 10.08 -16.38 3.97
N GLN A 287 11.23 -16.87 3.45
CA GLN A 287 11.53 -18.31 3.39
C GLN A 287 11.77 -18.96 4.77
N THR A 288 12.20 -18.18 5.76
CA THR A 288 12.44 -18.69 7.12
C THR A 288 11.21 -18.62 8.03
N ALA A 289 10.17 -17.92 7.62
CA ALA A 289 8.91 -17.75 8.37
C ALA A 289 7.77 -18.69 7.88
N SER A 290 7.99 -19.41 6.77
CA SER A 290 7.12 -20.47 6.23
C SER A 290 7.58 -21.86 6.69
#